data_7871ccb2aac61704a0a741c0ff8000f6
#
_entry.id   7871ccb2aac61704a0a741c0ff8000f6
#
_cell.length_a   1.000
_cell.length_b   1.000
_cell.length_c   1.000
_cell.angle_alpha   90.00
_cell.angle_beta   90.00
_cell.angle_gamma   90.00
#
_symmetry.space_group_name_H-M   'P 1'
#
loop_
_entity.id
_entity.type
_entity.pdbx_description
1 polymer ?
#
loop_
_entity_poly.entity_id
_entity_poly.type
_entity_poly.pdbx_seq_one_letter_code
_entity_poly.pdbx_strand_id
1 'polypeptide(L)'
;MNVILIDDEPLARGIVKEYLTSFSQVQIVAECGDGFEGVKAITQHQPDLIFLDIQMPKINGFEMLELIDNPPSVIFTTAFDEYAIKAFEAHAIDYLLKPFSKERFDKAMNKWLGQKNVQLPEKLSEDASSPESQNRVVVKKGQNIVVLPVQRIHYFEAFDDYVKIYTAEGFYLKKKTMSFFEKTLDASQFVRVHRSYLMNLQELTRIEPMEKDNHIALLKSGTRIPLSQTGYSKLKNVLGI
;
A
#
# COMPACT_ATOMS: atom_id res chain seq x y z
N MET A 1 -4.04 27.19 7.40
CA MET A 1 -4.19 25.82 6.90
C MET A 1 -2.87 25.09 7.08
N ASN A 2 -2.89 23.93 7.72
CA ASN A 2 -1.69 23.19 8.07
C ASN A 2 -1.28 22.24 6.94
N VAL A 3 0.00 22.27 6.58
CA VAL A 3 0.57 21.46 5.50
C VAL A 3 1.78 20.67 6.02
N ILE A 4 1.95 19.43 5.58
CA ILE A 4 3.13 18.61 5.83
C ILE A 4 3.80 18.28 4.50
N LEU A 5 5.14 18.32 4.48
CA LEU A 5 5.97 17.92 3.36
C LEU A 5 6.61 16.56 3.67
N ILE A 6 6.41 15.57 2.79
CA ILE A 6 6.88 14.20 3.00
C ILE A 6 7.63 13.77 1.74
N ASP A 7 8.96 13.76 1.81
CA ASP A 7 9.85 13.50 0.68
C ASP A 7 11.24 13.21 1.24
N ASP A 8 11.91 12.18 0.81
CA ASP A 8 13.25 11.83 1.31
C ASP A 8 14.35 12.77 0.77
N GLU A 9 14.06 13.51 -0.30
CA GLU A 9 14.97 14.49 -0.89
C GLU A 9 14.81 15.88 -0.25
N PRO A 10 15.79 16.37 0.54
CA PRO A 10 15.72 17.70 1.18
C PRO A 10 15.57 18.85 0.17
N LEU A 11 16.18 18.72 -1.03
CA LEU A 11 16.08 19.73 -2.08
C LEU A 11 14.66 19.83 -2.65
N ALA A 12 13.97 18.69 -2.83
CA ALA A 12 12.59 18.69 -3.29
C ALA A 12 11.66 19.35 -2.27
N ARG A 13 11.82 19.07 -0.97
CA ARG A 13 11.10 19.79 0.09
C ARG A 13 11.40 21.30 0.06
N GLY A 14 12.67 21.67 -0.19
CA GLY A 14 13.09 23.07 -0.32
C GLY A 14 12.35 23.83 -1.41
N ILE A 15 12.15 23.21 -2.59
CA ILE A 15 11.41 23.81 -3.71
C ILE A 15 9.93 24.02 -3.33
N VAL A 16 9.29 23.01 -2.73
CA VAL A 16 7.90 23.13 -2.27
C VAL A 16 7.74 24.23 -1.23
N LYS A 17 8.70 24.35 -0.28
CA LYS A 17 8.72 25.43 0.72
C LYS A 17 8.81 26.81 0.07
N GLU A 18 9.73 26.98 -0.87
CA GLU A 18 9.90 28.22 -1.61
C GLU A 18 8.60 28.63 -2.32
N TYR A 19 7.96 27.68 -3.02
CA TYR A 19 6.71 27.97 -3.75
C TYR A 19 5.53 28.27 -2.82
N LEU A 20 5.47 27.61 -1.63
CA LEU A 20 4.45 27.87 -0.61
C LEU A 20 4.53 29.27 0.00
N THR A 21 5.66 29.98 -0.09
CA THR A 21 5.78 31.37 0.40
C THR A 21 4.77 32.34 -0.22
N SER A 22 4.28 32.02 -1.42
CA SER A 22 3.25 32.81 -2.11
C SER A 22 1.83 32.60 -1.53
N PHE A 23 1.64 31.65 -0.62
CA PHE A 23 0.33 31.28 -0.05
C PHE A 23 0.30 31.58 1.46
N SER A 24 0.11 32.85 1.83
CA SER A 24 0.19 33.33 3.22
C SER A 24 -0.76 32.64 4.21
N GLN A 25 -1.85 32.03 3.73
CA GLN A 25 -2.81 31.29 4.53
C GLN A 25 -2.37 29.85 4.85
N VAL A 26 -1.22 29.39 4.31
CA VAL A 26 -0.68 28.04 4.48
C VAL A 26 0.49 28.09 5.44
N GLN A 27 0.52 27.18 6.40
CA GLN A 27 1.62 26.99 7.35
C GLN A 27 2.16 25.57 7.25
N ILE A 28 3.47 25.43 7.05
CA ILE A 28 4.15 24.14 7.12
C ILE A 28 4.34 23.79 8.60
N VAL A 29 3.73 22.70 9.05
CA VAL A 29 3.76 22.24 10.45
C VAL A 29 4.77 21.11 10.68
N ALA A 30 5.17 20.40 9.63
CA ALA A 30 6.21 19.38 9.69
C ALA A 30 6.85 19.13 8.32
N GLU A 31 8.10 18.64 8.36
CA GLU A 31 8.83 18.09 7.22
C GLU A 31 9.28 16.68 7.60
N CYS A 32 9.06 15.68 6.73
CA CYS A 32 9.36 14.29 6.99
C CYS A 32 10.25 13.75 5.87
N GLY A 33 11.27 13.00 6.24
CA GLY A 33 12.23 12.38 5.32
C GLY A 33 11.89 10.94 4.95
N ASP A 34 10.83 10.37 5.53
CA ASP A 34 10.34 9.03 5.16
C ASP A 34 8.84 8.87 5.51
N GLY A 35 8.24 7.78 4.99
CA GLY A 35 6.82 7.52 5.18
C GLY A 35 6.41 7.23 6.64
N PHE A 36 7.32 6.71 7.49
CA PHE A 36 7.01 6.47 8.92
C PHE A 36 6.92 7.77 9.70
N GLU A 37 7.85 8.70 9.44
CA GLU A 37 7.79 10.06 9.98
C GLU A 37 6.50 10.75 9.50
N GLY A 38 6.13 10.56 8.22
CA GLY A 38 4.90 11.06 7.63
C GLY A 38 3.65 10.62 8.37
N VAL A 39 3.48 9.30 8.62
CA VAL A 39 2.33 8.76 9.37
C VAL A 39 2.26 9.37 10.77
N LYS A 40 3.39 9.45 11.48
CA LYS A 40 3.46 10.04 12.82
C LYS A 40 3.06 11.52 12.82
N ALA A 41 3.61 12.30 11.89
CA ALA A 41 3.34 13.72 11.77
C ALA A 41 1.88 13.99 11.40
N ILE A 42 1.27 13.22 10.49
CA ILE A 42 -0.13 13.34 10.12
C ILE A 42 -1.03 13.05 11.33
N THR A 43 -0.74 11.99 12.09
CA THR A 43 -1.50 11.62 13.29
C THR A 43 -1.44 12.72 14.36
N GLN A 44 -0.27 13.36 14.52
CA GLN A 44 -0.02 14.38 15.53
C GLN A 44 -0.62 15.74 15.15
N HIS A 45 -0.46 16.17 13.90
CA HIS A 45 -0.80 17.55 13.46
C HIS A 45 -2.12 17.66 12.72
N GLN A 46 -2.70 16.53 12.26
CA GLN A 46 -3.95 16.49 11.49
C GLN A 46 -3.99 17.58 10.39
N PRO A 47 -3.06 17.54 9.42
CA PRO A 47 -2.91 18.60 8.43
C PRO A 47 -4.10 18.65 7.47
N ASP A 48 -4.33 19.81 6.85
CA ASP A 48 -5.33 19.98 5.79
C ASP A 48 -4.86 19.39 4.45
N LEU A 49 -3.54 19.40 4.21
CA LEU A 49 -2.90 18.94 2.97
C LEU A 49 -1.54 18.32 3.27
N ILE A 50 -1.18 17.32 2.51
CA ILE A 50 0.20 16.82 2.43
C ILE A 50 0.73 16.90 0.99
N PHE A 51 1.99 17.29 0.85
CA PHE A 51 2.79 16.99 -0.34
C PHE A 51 3.53 15.71 -0.08
N LEU A 52 3.40 14.74 -0.97
CA LEU A 52 3.84 13.37 -0.72
C LEU A 52 4.62 12.84 -1.92
N ASP A 53 5.88 12.49 -1.69
CA ASP A 53 6.60 11.68 -2.67
C ASP A 53 6.09 10.24 -2.65
N ILE A 54 6.12 9.62 -3.81
CA ILE A 54 5.71 8.21 -3.96
C ILE A 54 6.88 7.29 -3.61
N GLN A 55 8.07 7.56 -4.12
CA GLN A 55 9.21 6.68 -3.91
C GLN A 55 10.07 7.16 -2.75
N MET A 56 9.85 6.56 -1.60
CA MET A 56 10.62 6.81 -0.38
C MET A 56 11.18 5.50 0.18
N PRO A 57 12.31 5.55 0.92
CA PRO A 57 12.84 4.38 1.61
C PRO A 57 11.84 3.77 2.61
N LYS A 58 11.94 2.46 2.84
CA LYS A 58 11.16 1.65 3.79
C LYS A 58 9.70 1.42 3.36
N ILE A 59 8.89 2.48 3.18
CA ILE A 59 7.51 2.43 2.67
C ILE A 59 7.32 3.53 1.65
N ASN A 60 6.61 3.24 0.57
CA ASN A 60 6.27 4.24 -0.44
C ASN A 60 5.04 5.08 -0.04
N GLY A 61 4.78 6.17 -0.79
CA GLY A 61 3.70 7.10 -0.47
C GLY A 61 2.32 6.46 -0.44
N PHE A 62 2.03 5.49 -1.32
CA PHE A 62 0.74 4.79 -1.33
C PHE A 62 0.62 3.84 -0.13
N GLU A 63 1.67 3.08 0.19
CA GLU A 63 1.72 2.24 1.38
C GLU A 63 1.53 3.07 2.65
N MET A 64 2.12 4.26 2.69
CA MET A 64 1.96 5.20 3.79
C MET A 64 0.49 5.64 3.95
N LEU A 65 -0.19 6.01 2.85
CA LEU A 65 -1.60 6.43 2.90
C LEU A 65 -2.52 5.30 3.38
N GLU A 66 -2.23 4.05 3.05
CA GLU A 66 -3.00 2.90 3.53
C GLU A 66 -2.94 2.69 5.06
N LEU A 67 -1.96 3.31 5.73
CA LEU A 67 -1.80 3.22 7.19
C LEU A 67 -2.59 4.31 7.94
N ILE A 68 -3.19 5.25 7.20
CA ILE A 68 -3.92 6.40 7.74
C ILE A 68 -5.42 6.16 7.56
N ASP A 69 -6.17 6.12 8.66
CA ASP A 69 -7.60 5.82 8.61
C ASP A 69 -8.39 6.93 7.90
N ASN A 70 -8.02 8.20 8.10
CA ASN A 70 -8.61 9.37 7.44
C ASN A 70 -7.48 10.23 6.85
N PRO A 71 -7.04 9.95 5.63
CA PRO A 71 -5.95 10.71 5.02
C PRO A 71 -6.38 12.16 4.74
N PRO A 72 -5.47 13.14 4.94
CA PRO A 72 -5.71 14.51 4.52
C PRO A 72 -5.78 14.63 2.99
N SER A 73 -6.05 15.82 2.47
CA SER A 73 -5.86 16.09 1.04
C SER A 73 -4.41 15.78 0.63
N VAL A 74 -4.23 15.19 -0.56
CA VAL A 74 -2.91 14.78 -1.06
C VAL A 74 -2.61 15.45 -2.38
N ILE A 75 -1.43 16.05 -2.50
CA ILE A 75 -0.78 16.38 -3.77
C ILE A 75 0.50 15.55 -3.85
N PHE A 76 0.55 14.65 -4.83
CA PHE A 76 1.77 13.87 -5.05
C PHE A 76 2.85 14.69 -5.73
N THR A 77 4.12 14.50 -5.30
CA THR A 77 5.31 15.08 -5.90
C THR A 77 6.31 13.97 -6.17
N THR A 78 6.58 13.60 -7.43
CA THR A 78 7.41 12.44 -7.74
C THR A 78 8.15 12.59 -9.06
N ALA A 79 9.25 11.85 -9.24
CA ALA A 79 10.00 11.79 -10.48
C ALA A 79 9.41 10.82 -11.53
N PHE A 80 8.36 10.08 -11.19
CA PHE A 80 7.83 9.00 -12.01
C PHE A 80 6.43 9.33 -12.55
N ASP A 81 6.24 9.25 -13.84
CA ASP A 81 4.98 9.51 -14.55
C ASP A 81 4.00 8.31 -14.51
N GLU A 82 4.52 7.11 -14.37
CA GLU A 82 3.74 5.86 -14.35
C GLU A 82 2.72 5.77 -13.21
N TYR A 83 2.90 6.56 -12.14
CA TYR A 83 2.00 6.59 -10.98
C TYR A 83 0.84 7.59 -11.09
N ALA A 84 0.76 8.36 -12.18
CA ALA A 84 -0.28 9.38 -12.34
C ALA A 84 -1.70 8.78 -12.32
N ILE A 85 -1.90 7.61 -12.94
CA ILE A 85 -3.19 6.90 -12.93
C ILE A 85 -3.55 6.47 -11.50
N LYS A 86 -2.60 5.93 -10.76
CA LYS A 86 -2.79 5.49 -9.36
C LYS A 86 -3.07 6.65 -8.42
N ALA A 87 -2.42 7.80 -8.62
CA ALA A 87 -2.70 9.02 -7.87
C ALA A 87 -4.14 9.51 -8.09
N PHE A 88 -4.64 9.39 -9.31
CA PHE A 88 -6.03 9.69 -9.63
C PHE A 88 -7.01 8.73 -8.94
N GLU A 89 -6.72 7.44 -8.92
CA GLU A 89 -7.49 6.42 -8.20
C GLU A 89 -7.47 6.63 -6.69
N ALA A 90 -6.36 7.13 -6.14
CA ALA A 90 -6.23 7.51 -4.73
C ALA A 90 -6.94 8.83 -4.37
N HIS A 91 -7.73 9.40 -5.31
CA HIS A 91 -8.45 10.66 -5.12
C HIS A 91 -7.54 11.83 -4.72
N ALA A 92 -6.30 11.82 -5.20
CA ALA A 92 -5.38 12.95 -4.98
C ALA A 92 -5.94 14.23 -5.59
N ILE A 93 -5.67 15.35 -4.93
CA ILE A 93 -6.03 16.67 -5.45
C ILE A 93 -5.31 16.91 -6.77
N ASP A 94 -4.00 16.58 -6.80
CA ASP A 94 -3.19 16.74 -8.00
C ASP A 94 -1.91 15.89 -7.95
N TYR A 95 -1.17 15.89 -9.05
CA TYR A 95 0.06 15.14 -9.27
C TYR A 95 1.10 16.04 -9.93
N LEU A 96 2.25 16.23 -9.27
CA LEU A 96 3.34 17.08 -9.71
C LEU A 96 4.55 16.20 -10.08
N LEU A 97 4.84 16.11 -11.39
CA LEU A 97 6.01 15.39 -11.89
C LEU A 97 7.26 16.25 -11.72
N LYS A 98 8.26 15.78 -10.98
CA LYS A 98 9.56 16.45 -10.80
C LYS A 98 10.40 16.38 -12.09
N PRO A 99 11.05 17.49 -12.51
CA PRO A 99 10.96 18.83 -11.96
C PRO A 99 9.67 19.55 -12.41
N PHE A 100 8.99 20.25 -11.51
CA PHE A 100 7.79 21.03 -11.82
C PHE A 100 8.03 22.53 -11.66
N SER A 101 7.38 23.33 -12.53
CA SER A 101 7.45 24.78 -12.46
C SER A 101 6.55 25.34 -11.35
N LYS A 102 6.86 26.56 -10.91
CA LYS A 102 6.00 27.30 -9.97
C LYS A 102 4.58 27.46 -10.51
N GLU A 103 4.41 27.73 -11.80
CA GLU A 103 3.09 27.85 -12.42
C GLU A 103 2.28 26.57 -12.31
N ARG A 104 2.92 25.39 -12.50
CA ARG A 104 2.26 24.07 -12.32
C ARG A 104 1.89 23.82 -10.86
N PHE A 105 2.75 24.19 -9.93
CA PHE A 105 2.51 24.14 -8.51
C PHE A 105 1.33 25.04 -8.09
N ASP A 106 1.30 26.28 -8.57
CA ASP A 106 0.23 27.24 -8.28
C ASP A 106 -1.14 26.72 -8.78
N LYS A 107 -1.20 26.04 -9.93
CA LYS A 107 -2.43 25.39 -10.42
C LYS A 107 -2.91 24.30 -9.46
N ALA A 108 -2.01 23.47 -8.95
CA ALA A 108 -2.37 22.42 -7.99
C ALA A 108 -2.88 23.01 -6.65
N MET A 109 -2.22 24.04 -6.15
CA MET A 109 -2.63 24.74 -4.94
C MET A 109 -3.99 25.42 -5.10
N ASN A 110 -4.22 26.10 -6.22
CA ASN A 110 -5.52 26.75 -6.49
C ASN A 110 -6.64 25.72 -6.63
N LYS A 111 -6.37 24.55 -7.20
CA LYS A 111 -7.32 23.44 -7.25
C LYS A 111 -7.71 22.96 -5.85
N TRP A 112 -6.74 22.76 -4.96
CA TRP A 112 -7.00 22.39 -3.56
C TRP A 112 -7.80 23.47 -2.82
N LEU A 113 -7.39 24.72 -2.92
CA LEU A 113 -8.08 25.84 -2.25
C LEU A 113 -9.51 26.02 -2.75
N GLY A 114 -9.78 25.74 -4.02
CA GLY A 114 -11.12 25.77 -4.62
C GLY A 114 -12.05 24.63 -4.21
N GLN A 115 -11.50 23.49 -3.80
CA GLN A 115 -12.29 22.28 -3.45
C GLN A 115 -12.88 22.29 -2.04
N LYS A 116 -12.56 23.24 -1.16
CA LYS A 116 -13.09 23.30 0.22
C LYS A 116 -14.64 23.36 0.32
N ASN A 117 -15.36 23.38 -0.80
CA ASN A 117 -16.83 23.39 -0.85
C ASN A 117 -17.47 22.09 -1.35
N VAL A 118 -16.71 21.01 -1.57
CA VAL A 118 -17.26 19.74 -2.05
C VAL A 118 -16.80 18.61 -1.13
N GLN A 119 -17.75 17.92 -0.50
CA GLN A 119 -17.52 16.71 0.31
C GLN A 119 -16.87 15.61 -0.53
N LEU A 120 -15.81 15.00 0.01
CA LEU A 120 -15.09 13.88 -0.57
C LEU A 120 -15.97 12.63 -0.71
N PRO A 121 -15.92 11.90 -1.83
CA PRO A 121 -16.49 10.56 -1.92
C PRO A 121 -15.60 9.54 -1.19
N GLU A 122 -16.22 8.70 -0.37
CA GLU A 122 -15.60 7.52 0.24
C GLU A 122 -15.17 6.50 -0.82
N LYS A 123 -13.95 6.05 -0.71
CA LYS A 123 -13.29 4.79 -1.15
C LYS A 123 -12.01 5.03 -1.95
N LEU A 124 -10.88 4.70 -1.28
CA LEU A 124 -9.63 4.37 -1.94
C LEU A 124 -9.83 3.07 -2.74
N SER A 125 -9.64 3.11 -4.04
CA SER A 125 -9.77 1.94 -4.91
C SER A 125 -8.57 0.99 -4.79
N GLU A 126 -8.84 -0.31 -4.96
CA GLU A 126 -8.04 -1.45 -4.49
C GLU A 126 -6.77 -1.80 -5.31
N ASP A 127 -6.37 -1.05 -6.34
CA ASP A 127 -5.42 -1.54 -7.36
C ASP A 127 -4.03 -0.87 -7.43
N ALA A 128 -3.56 -0.21 -6.34
CA ALA A 128 -2.24 0.44 -6.36
C ALA A 128 -1.10 -0.51 -5.94
N SER A 129 -0.53 -1.28 -6.85
CA SER A 129 0.69 -2.06 -6.64
C SER A 129 1.90 -1.40 -7.29
N SER A 130 2.92 -1.05 -6.49
CA SER A 130 4.25 -0.65 -7.00
C SER A 130 5.11 -1.89 -7.24
N PRO A 131 6.06 -1.87 -8.20
CA PRO A 131 6.99 -3.00 -8.41
C PRO A 131 7.78 -3.41 -7.16
N GLU A 132 8.04 -2.47 -6.24
CA GLU A 132 8.71 -2.75 -4.97
C GLU A 132 7.84 -3.46 -3.93
N SER A 133 6.51 -3.48 -4.09
CA SER A 133 5.60 -4.17 -3.18
C SER A 133 5.67 -5.70 -3.29
N GLN A 134 6.36 -6.24 -4.31
CA GLN A 134 6.51 -7.69 -4.48
C GLN A 134 7.32 -8.37 -3.38
N ASN A 135 8.19 -7.64 -2.67
CA ASN A 135 9.12 -8.21 -1.69
C ASN A 135 8.72 -7.99 -0.22
N ARG A 136 7.70 -7.19 0.06
CA ARG A 136 7.26 -6.87 1.42
C ARG A 136 5.77 -6.55 1.49
N VAL A 137 5.18 -6.75 2.67
CA VAL A 137 3.81 -6.32 2.98
C VAL A 137 3.84 -5.43 4.21
N VAL A 138 3.30 -4.22 4.11
CA VAL A 138 3.22 -3.27 5.23
C VAL A 138 1.86 -3.43 5.91
N VAL A 139 1.87 -3.59 7.24
CA VAL A 139 0.66 -3.76 8.05
C VAL A 139 0.71 -2.87 9.29
N LYS A 140 -0.47 -2.52 9.82
CA LYS A 140 -0.63 -1.82 11.10
C LYS A 140 -0.96 -2.81 12.21
N LYS A 141 -0.26 -2.75 13.33
CA LYS A 141 -0.55 -3.55 14.55
C LYS A 141 -0.66 -2.60 15.74
N GLY A 142 -1.89 -2.22 16.08
CA GLY A 142 -2.14 -1.14 17.04
C GLY A 142 -1.58 0.19 16.53
N GLN A 143 -0.67 0.80 17.29
CA GLN A 143 0.03 2.03 16.88
C GLN A 143 1.34 1.78 16.11
N ASN A 144 1.75 0.51 15.97
CA ASN A 144 2.99 0.16 15.30
C ASN A 144 2.76 -0.19 13.83
N ILE A 145 3.70 0.22 12.99
CA ILE A 145 3.78 -0.18 11.59
C ILE A 145 4.79 -1.33 11.50
N VAL A 146 4.39 -2.43 10.89
CA VAL A 146 5.22 -3.61 10.71
C VAL A 146 5.43 -3.86 9.23
N VAL A 147 6.68 -3.97 8.81
CA VAL A 147 7.06 -4.35 7.46
C VAL A 147 7.39 -5.84 7.46
N LEU A 148 6.56 -6.62 6.76
CA LEU A 148 6.70 -8.07 6.66
C LEU A 148 7.41 -8.41 5.35
N PRO A 149 8.65 -8.92 5.37
CA PRO A 149 9.25 -9.52 4.19
C PRO A 149 8.40 -10.70 3.70
N VAL A 150 8.14 -10.80 2.41
CA VAL A 150 7.25 -11.85 1.86
C VAL A 150 7.77 -13.25 2.16
N GLN A 151 9.08 -13.42 2.31
CA GLN A 151 9.72 -14.70 2.68
C GLN A 151 9.31 -15.20 4.08
N ARG A 152 8.84 -14.31 4.96
CA ARG A 152 8.32 -14.66 6.30
C ARG A 152 6.84 -15.01 6.30
N ILE A 153 6.14 -14.80 5.18
CA ILE A 153 4.71 -15.05 5.07
C ILE A 153 4.48 -16.49 4.66
N HIS A 154 3.74 -17.22 5.47
CA HIS A 154 3.39 -18.62 5.20
C HIS A 154 2.19 -18.73 4.27
N TYR A 155 1.13 -17.98 4.55
CA TYR A 155 -0.09 -17.93 3.72
C TYR A 155 -0.96 -16.73 4.09
N PHE A 156 -1.92 -16.44 3.22
CA PHE A 156 -2.98 -15.45 3.43
C PHE A 156 -4.32 -16.17 3.52
N GLU A 157 -5.20 -15.67 4.37
CA GLU A 157 -6.55 -16.17 4.57
C GLU A 157 -7.57 -15.03 4.50
N ALA A 158 -8.63 -15.20 3.69
CA ALA A 158 -9.74 -14.24 3.64
C ALA A 158 -10.49 -14.22 4.98
N PHE A 159 -10.77 -13.04 5.48
CA PHE A 159 -11.47 -12.83 6.75
C PHE A 159 -12.33 -11.55 6.66
N ASP A 160 -13.59 -11.71 6.29
CA ASP A 160 -14.52 -10.61 6.01
C ASP A 160 -13.91 -9.57 5.04
N ASP A 161 -13.87 -8.29 5.42
CA ASP A 161 -13.27 -7.18 4.66
C ASP A 161 -11.73 -7.11 4.81
N TYR A 162 -11.13 -8.07 5.51
CA TYR A 162 -9.69 -8.13 5.77
C TYR A 162 -9.08 -9.41 5.20
N VAL A 163 -7.77 -9.41 5.12
CA VAL A 163 -6.97 -10.59 4.89
C VAL A 163 -6.05 -10.81 6.10
N LYS A 164 -6.07 -12.03 6.66
CA LYS A 164 -5.10 -12.49 7.65
C LYS A 164 -3.83 -12.92 6.95
N ILE A 165 -2.70 -12.39 7.39
CA ILE A 165 -1.36 -12.66 6.86
C ILE A 165 -0.61 -13.46 7.92
N TYR A 166 -0.41 -14.73 7.71
CA TYR A 166 0.20 -15.64 8.68
C TYR A 166 1.71 -15.72 8.53
N THR A 167 2.40 -15.62 9.68
CA THR A 167 3.84 -15.74 9.83
C THR A 167 4.16 -16.69 11.00
N ALA A 168 5.43 -16.96 11.27
CA ALA A 168 5.84 -17.75 12.44
C ALA A 168 5.44 -17.10 13.79
N GLU A 169 5.29 -15.77 13.83
CA GLU A 169 4.95 -15.01 15.05
C GLU A 169 3.45 -14.82 15.26
N GLY A 170 2.60 -15.40 14.40
CA GLY A 170 1.16 -15.27 14.41
C GLY A 170 0.61 -14.64 13.13
N PHE A 171 -0.49 -13.89 13.25
CA PHE A 171 -1.09 -13.25 12.08
C PHE A 171 -1.22 -11.73 12.22
N TYR A 172 -1.31 -11.07 11.07
CA TYR A 172 -1.59 -9.66 10.91
C TYR A 172 -2.84 -9.48 10.06
N LEU A 173 -3.56 -8.37 10.26
CA LEU A 173 -4.73 -8.01 9.46
C LEU A 173 -4.39 -6.88 8.49
N LYS A 174 -4.83 -7.00 7.24
CA LYS A 174 -4.77 -5.92 6.26
C LYS A 174 -6.10 -5.80 5.53
N LYS A 175 -6.63 -4.57 5.43
CA LYS A 175 -7.87 -4.27 4.71
C LYS A 175 -7.59 -4.21 3.21
N LYS A 176 -7.49 -5.38 2.59
CA LYS A 176 -7.28 -5.59 1.15
C LYS A 176 -7.98 -6.89 0.74
N THR A 177 -8.23 -7.05 -0.56
CA THR A 177 -8.81 -8.28 -1.10
C THR A 177 -7.75 -9.36 -1.32
N MET A 178 -8.19 -10.60 -1.39
CA MET A 178 -7.31 -11.70 -1.77
C MET A 178 -6.81 -11.55 -3.21
N SER A 179 -7.62 -10.96 -4.10
CA SER A 179 -7.23 -10.68 -5.49
C SER A 179 -6.14 -9.62 -5.60
N PHE A 180 -6.11 -8.65 -4.66
CA PHE A 180 -5.01 -7.71 -4.56
C PHE A 180 -3.68 -8.45 -4.33
N PHE A 181 -3.61 -9.33 -3.33
CA PHE A 181 -2.38 -10.08 -3.04
C PHE A 181 -2.00 -11.05 -4.17
N GLU A 182 -2.98 -11.69 -4.83
CA GLU A 182 -2.73 -12.57 -5.99
C GLU A 182 -2.10 -11.82 -7.17
N LYS A 183 -2.47 -10.54 -7.37
CA LYS A 183 -1.91 -9.71 -8.46
C LYS A 183 -0.55 -9.08 -8.12
N THR A 184 -0.30 -8.79 -6.83
CA THR A 184 0.86 -8.01 -6.40
C THR A 184 2.05 -8.86 -5.99
N LEU A 185 1.82 -10.10 -5.57
CA LEU A 185 2.88 -11.02 -5.15
C LEU A 185 3.37 -11.85 -6.33
N ASP A 186 4.61 -12.31 -6.22
CA ASP A 186 5.22 -13.18 -7.24
C ASP A 186 4.43 -14.51 -7.35
N ALA A 187 3.85 -14.74 -8.52
CA ALA A 187 3.07 -15.95 -8.82
C ALA A 187 3.92 -17.25 -8.82
N SER A 188 5.24 -17.15 -8.91
CA SER A 188 6.15 -18.27 -8.74
C SER A 188 6.37 -18.66 -7.27
N GLN A 189 6.09 -17.74 -6.34
CA GLN A 189 6.22 -17.93 -4.91
C GLN A 189 4.87 -18.12 -4.22
N PHE A 190 3.82 -17.40 -4.64
CA PHE A 190 2.50 -17.43 -4.03
C PHE A 190 1.43 -17.92 -5.00
N VAL A 191 0.68 -18.94 -4.61
CA VAL A 191 -0.37 -19.54 -5.43
C VAL A 191 -1.72 -19.46 -4.74
N ARG A 192 -2.75 -18.94 -5.47
CA ARG A 192 -4.15 -18.95 -5.02
C ARG A 192 -4.71 -20.36 -5.13
N VAL A 193 -4.73 -21.09 -4.03
CA VAL A 193 -5.16 -22.50 -3.97
C VAL A 193 -6.62 -22.69 -3.62
N HIS A 194 -7.25 -21.65 -3.07
CA HIS A 194 -8.68 -21.64 -2.71
C HIS A 194 -9.21 -20.22 -2.78
N ARG A 195 -10.54 -20.04 -2.91
CA ARG A 195 -11.13 -18.69 -2.85
C ARG A 195 -10.72 -17.89 -1.61
N SER A 196 -10.45 -18.57 -0.50
CA SER A 196 -10.07 -17.97 0.78
C SER A 196 -8.58 -18.11 1.12
N TYR A 197 -7.75 -18.78 0.30
CA TYR A 197 -6.35 -19.03 0.64
C TYR A 197 -5.40 -18.76 -0.53
N LEU A 198 -4.34 -17.97 -0.23
CA LEU A 198 -3.17 -17.77 -1.07
C LEU A 198 -1.95 -18.28 -0.30
N MET A 199 -1.23 -19.26 -0.83
CA MET A 199 -0.22 -20.02 -0.12
C MET A 199 1.18 -19.73 -0.66
N ASN A 200 2.16 -19.61 0.24
CA ASN A 200 3.57 -19.59 -0.12
C ASN A 200 4.03 -21.00 -0.45
N LEU A 201 4.54 -21.20 -1.66
CA LEU A 201 5.03 -22.51 -2.13
C LEU A 201 6.20 -23.04 -1.33
N GLN A 202 7.05 -22.15 -0.79
CA GLN A 202 8.19 -22.55 0.04
C GLN A 202 7.77 -23.18 1.38
N GLU A 203 6.53 -22.97 1.79
CA GLU A 203 5.96 -23.55 3.00
C GLU A 203 5.29 -24.91 2.75
N LEU A 204 5.04 -25.28 1.49
CA LEU A 204 4.40 -26.55 1.15
C LEU A 204 5.31 -27.73 1.48
N THR A 205 4.81 -28.69 2.27
CA THR A 205 5.50 -29.95 2.58
C THR A 205 4.99 -31.08 1.72
N ARG A 206 3.66 -31.24 1.60
CA ARG A 206 3.02 -32.28 0.80
C ARG A 206 1.56 -31.94 0.49
N ILE A 207 1.01 -32.65 -0.49
CA ILE A 207 -0.40 -32.62 -0.83
C ILE A 207 -1.01 -33.98 -0.43
N GLU A 208 -2.07 -33.92 0.37
CA GLU A 208 -2.78 -35.13 0.82
C GLU A 208 -4.13 -35.24 0.10
N PRO A 209 -4.48 -36.41 -0.47
CA PRO A 209 -5.81 -36.62 -1.00
C PRO A 209 -6.81 -36.73 0.16
N MET A 210 -8.03 -36.26 -0.07
CA MET A 210 -9.18 -36.41 0.80
C MET A 210 -10.29 -37.19 0.07
N GLU A 211 -11.38 -37.45 0.79
CA GLU A 211 -12.59 -38.04 0.18
C GLU A 211 -13.17 -37.14 -0.93
N LYS A 212 -13.78 -37.76 -1.95
CA LYS A 212 -14.48 -37.09 -3.06
C LYS A 212 -13.55 -36.17 -3.92
N ASP A 213 -12.36 -36.65 -4.29
CA ASP A 213 -11.39 -35.90 -5.13
C ASP A 213 -10.96 -34.53 -4.59
N ASN A 214 -11.15 -34.28 -3.31
CA ASN A 214 -10.62 -33.10 -2.65
C ASN A 214 -9.15 -33.32 -2.23
N HIS A 215 -8.42 -32.22 -2.09
CA HIS A 215 -7.02 -32.26 -1.70
C HIS A 215 -6.75 -31.21 -0.62
N ILE A 216 -5.76 -31.47 0.22
CA ILE A 216 -5.24 -30.54 1.23
C ILE A 216 -3.75 -30.33 1.00
N ALA A 217 -3.29 -29.09 1.08
CA ALA A 217 -1.89 -28.75 1.21
C ALA A 217 -1.49 -28.74 2.71
N LEU A 218 -0.45 -29.50 3.06
CA LEU A 218 0.16 -29.47 4.37
C LEU A 218 1.38 -28.54 4.34
N LEU A 219 1.40 -27.54 5.21
CA LEU A 219 2.53 -26.61 5.35
C LEU A 219 3.55 -27.09 6.37
N LYS A 220 4.74 -26.53 6.37
CA LYS A 220 5.82 -26.78 7.36
C LYS A 220 5.36 -26.52 8.79
N SER A 221 4.48 -25.53 8.99
CA SER A 221 3.86 -25.22 10.27
C SER A 221 2.86 -26.28 10.78
N GLY A 222 2.55 -27.31 9.98
CA GLY A 222 1.49 -28.26 10.25
C GLY A 222 0.09 -27.78 9.85
N THR A 223 -0.04 -26.55 9.34
CA THR A 223 -1.33 -26.01 8.90
C THR A 223 -1.83 -26.76 7.66
N ARG A 224 -3.12 -27.06 7.65
CA ARG A 224 -3.82 -27.74 6.56
C ARG A 224 -4.66 -26.74 5.77
N ILE A 225 -4.33 -26.52 4.51
CA ILE A 225 -5.04 -25.59 3.62
C ILE A 225 -5.86 -26.38 2.58
N PRO A 226 -7.19 -26.16 2.50
CA PRO A 226 -8.00 -26.84 1.51
C PRO A 226 -7.67 -26.34 0.09
N LEU A 227 -7.60 -27.26 -0.85
CA LEU A 227 -7.40 -26.95 -2.27
C LEU A 227 -8.72 -27.04 -3.01
N SER A 228 -9.10 -25.99 -3.74
CA SER A 228 -10.18 -26.09 -4.73
C SER A 228 -9.70 -26.86 -5.96
N GLN A 229 -10.61 -27.39 -6.79
CA GLN A 229 -10.23 -28.09 -8.03
C GLN A 229 -9.33 -27.21 -8.93
N THR A 230 -9.72 -25.94 -9.13
CA THR A 230 -8.93 -24.97 -9.90
C THR A 230 -7.61 -24.62 -9.22
N GLY A 231 -7.62 -24.50 -7.88
CA GLY A 231 -6.41 -24.23 -7.08
C GLY A 231 -5.43 -25.39 -7.14
N TYR A 232 -5.90 -26.63 -7.08
CA TYR A 232 -5.09 -27.82 -7.24
C TYR A 232 -4.43 -27.90 -8.63
N SER A 233 -5.19 -27.59 -9.69
CA SER A 233 -4.66 -27.56 -11.06
C SER A 233 -3.58 -26.46 -11.22
N LYS A 234 -3.82 -25.25 -10.66
CA LYS A 234 -2.81 -24.18 -10.64
C LYS A 234 -1.55 -24.62 -9.90
N LEU A 235 -1.72 -25.24 -8.73
CA LEU A 235 -0.59 -25.69 -7.89
C LEU A 235 0.25 -26.75 -8.64
N LYS A 236 -0.37 -27.71 -9.30
CA LYS A 236 0.32 -28.71 -10.10
C LYS A 236 1.13 -28.08 -11.24
N ASN A 237 0.54 -27.13 -11.97
CA ASN A 237 1.22 -26.44 -13.06
C ASN A 237 2.49 -25.70 -12.55
N VAL A 238 2.41 -25.03 -11.40
CA VAL A 238 3.56 -24.30 -10.84
C VAL A 238 4.62 -25.25 -10.30
N LEU A 239 4.22 -26.43 -9.79
CA LEU A 239 5.14 -27.48 -9.33
C LEU A 239 5.73 -28.33 -10.47
N GLY A 240 5.20 -28.21 -11.69
CA GLY A 240 5.65 -28.98 -12.85
C GLY A 240 5.25 -30.45 -12.81
N ILE A 241 4.11 -30.81 -12.18
CA ILE A 241 3.60 -32.18 -12.01
C ILE A 241 2.18 -32.32 -12.57
#